data_fd70f49c76058f0d09bf2d2e707374f4
#
_entry.id   fd70f49c76058f0d09bf2d2e707374f4
#
_cell.length_a   1.000
_cell.length_b   1.000
_cell.length_c   1.000
_cell.angle_alpha   90.00
_cell.angle_beta   90.00
_cell.angle_gamma   90.00
#
_symmetry.space_group_name_H-M   'P 1'
#
loop_
_entity.id
_entity.type
_entity.pdbx_description
1 polymer ?
#
loop_
_entity_poly.entity_id
_entity_poly.type
_entity_poly.pdbx_seq_one_letter_code
_entity_poly.pdbx_strand_id
1 'polypeptide(L)'
;MNNKTLFAAFMLALIVGCSTSKNGLDKGLYAEFNTNKGTITLQLTYDQTPNTVANFVSLAEGTNNQVDSIYLGKKYYDGLVFHRVITDFMIQGGDPSATGSGGPGYAFEDEFVETLKHDGPGILSMANAGPNTNGSQFFITHKETPWLDGKHSVFGKVVSGQKVVDSIQQNDTIVSVNIIRKGSKARKFKADKVF
;
A
#
# COMPACT_ATOMS: atom_id res chain seq x y z
N MET A 1 40.00 34.44 -56.63
CA MET A 1 40.30 34.18 -55.26
C MET A 1 38.98 34.06 -54.52
N ASN A 2 38.57 32.82 -54.22
CA ASN A 2 37.25 32.51 -53.67
C ASN A 2 37.37 32.18 -52.17
N ASN A 3 36.82 33.07 -51.34
CA ASN A 3 36.65 32.78 -49.92
C ASN A 3 35.28 32.10 -49.67
N LYS A 4 35.32 30.80 -49.34
CA LYS A 4 34.16 30.07 -48.86
C LYS A 4 34.18 30.13 -47.31
N THR A 5 33.33 30.95 -46.73
CA THR A 5 33.08 30.98 -45.27
C THR A 5 32.19 29.81 -44.90
N LEU A 6 32.71 28.91 -44.11
CA LEU A 6 32.00 27.74 -43.57
C LEU A 6 31.28 28.16 -42.29
N PHE A 7 29.95 28.26 -42.30
CA PHE A 7 29.12 28.46 -41.09
C PHE A 7 28.94 27.10 -40.41
N ALA A 8 29.61 26.88 -39.29
CA ALA A 8 29.33 25.75 -38.40
C ALA A 8 28.16 26.07 -37.49
N ALA A 9 27.02 25.49 -37.74
CA ALA A 9 25.86 25.57 -36.84
C ALA A 9 26.10 24.66 -35.61
N PHE A 10 26.30 25.27 -34.46
CA PHE A 10 26.43 24.57 -33.18
C PHE A 10 25.01 24.25 -32.66
N MET A 11 24.59 23.01 -32.85
CA MET A 11 23.31 22.51 -32.34
C MET A 11 23.48 22.19 -30.87
N LEU A 12 23.01 23.10 -30.01
CA LEU A 12 23.01 22.91 -28.55
C LEU A 12 21.87 21.95 -28.18
N ALA A 13 22.19 20.68 -28.00
CA ALA A 13 21.24 19.69 -27.49
C ALA A 13 20.98 19.97 -26.01
N LEU A 14 19.83 20.52 -25.68
CA LEU A 14 19.30 20.58 -24.31
C LEU A 14 19.03 19.16 -23.83
N ILE A 15 19.96 18.60 -23.06
CA ILE A 15 19.75 17.39 -22.29
C ILE A 15 18.86 17.80 -21.11
N VAL A 16 17.54 17.57 -21.24
CA VAL A 16 16.63 17.60 -20.10
C VAL A 16 17.00 16.42 -19.23
N GLY A 17 17.85 16.66 -18.25
CA GLY A 17 18.20 15.70 -17.21
C GLY A 17 16.97 15.39 -16.39
N CYS A 18 16.30 14.29 -16.71
CA CYS A 18 15.33 13.68 -15.83
C CYS A 18 16.05 13.24 -14.56
N SER A 19 16.00 14.05 -13.50
CA SER A 19 16.54 13.71 -12.19
C SER A 19 15.73 12.55 -11.62
N THR A 20 16.11 11.33 -11.90
CA THR A 20 15.60 10.15 -11.22
C THR A 20 16.07 10.21 -9.76
N SER A 21 15.17 10.60 -8.89
CA SER A 21 15.33 10.47 -7.44
C SER A 21 15.73 9.03 -7.12
N LYS A 22 16.72 8.83 -6.24
CA LYS A 22 17.31 7.55 -5.86
C LYS A 22 16.34 6.48 -5.34
N ASN A 23 15.02 6.74 -5.33
CA ASN A 23 13.90 5.83 -5.03
C ASN A 23 12.63 6.22 -5.76
N GLY A 24 12.66 6.65 -7.01
CA GLY A 24 11.52 6.75 -7.96
C GLY A 24 10.11 7.14 -7.47
N LEU A 25 9.87 7.30 -6.15
CA LEU A 25 8.57 7.58 -5.56
C LEU A 25 8.35 9.10 -5.44
N ASP A 26 7.16 9.55 -5.83
CA ASP A 26 6.68 10.92 -5.63
C ASP A 26 6.44 11.26 -4.15
N LYS A 27 5.97 12.50 -3.89
CA LYS A 27 5.55 12.89 -2.53
C LYS A 27 4.30 12.09 -2.14
N GLY A 28 4.35 11.41 -0.99
CA GLY A 28 3.25 10.55 -0.51
C GLY A 28 3.63 9.71 0.70
N LEU A 29 2.67 8.98 1.20
CA LEU A 29 2.82 7.95 2.22
C LEU A 29 2.73 6.60 1.51
N TYR A 30 3.68 5.69 1.81
CA TYR A 30 3.75 4.40 1.14
C TYR A 30 3.96 3.27 2.14
N ALA A 31 3.45 2.10 1.79
CA ALA A 31 3.78 0.84 2.43
C ALA A 31 4.61 -0.02 1.45
N GLU A 32 5.77 -0.46 1.90
CA GLU A 32 6.64 -1.39 1.17
C GLU A 32 6.55 -2.75 1.83
N PHE A 33 5.92 -3.69 1.15
CA PHE A 33 5.85 -5.10 1.55
C PHE A 33 7.03 -5.84 0.95
N ASN A 34 7.89 -6.36 1.79
CA ASN A 34 8.88 -7.34 1.39
C ASN A 34 8.28 -8.73 1.58
N THR A 35 8.11 -9.46 0.52
CA THR A 35 7.57 -10.83 0.54
C THR A 35 8.62 -11.84 0.09
N ASN A 36 8.36 -13.13 0.32
CA ASN A 36 9.21 -14.19 -0.22
C ASN A 36 9.18 -14.29 -1.77
N LYS A 37 8.29 -13.54 -2.45
CA LYS A 37 8.19 -13.45 -3.92
C LYS A 37 8.79 -12.16 -4.48
N GLY A 38 9.11 -11.18 -3.63
CA GLY A 38 9.63 -9.87 -4.03
C GLY A 38 8.97 -8.71 -3.29
N THR A 39 9.23 -7.51 -3.76
CA THR A 39 8.75 -6.29 -3.12
C THR A 39 7.52 -5.72 -3.82
N ILE A 40 6.51 -5.32 -3.03
CA ILE A 40 5.30 -4.62 -3.48
C ILE A 40 5.30 -3.26 -2.79
N THR A 41 5.20 -2.18 -3.55
CA THR A 41 5.09 -0.81 -3.00
C THR A 41 3.70 -0.27 -3.29
N LEU A 42 3.00 0.15 -2.23
CA LEU A 42 1.66 0.72 -2.30
C LEU A 42 1.68 2.18 -1.84
N GLN A 43 1.00 3.04 -2.57
CA GLN A 43 0.70 4.40 -2.12
C GLN A 43 -0.56 4.37 -1.26
N LEU A 44 -0.52 5.01 -0.08
CA LEU A 44 -1.63 5.07 0.87
C LEU A 44 -2.38 6.40 0.75
N THR A 45 -3.70 6.35 0.84
CA THR A 45 -4.61 7.51 0.66
C THR A 45 -4.86 8.25 1.99
N TYR A 46 -3.80 8.53 2.74
CA TYR A 46 -3.84 9.08 4.11
C TYR A 46 -4.57 10.43 4.26
N ASP A 47 -4.80 11.13 3.19
CA ASP A 47 -5.55 12.39 3.13
C ASP A 47 -7.04 12.19 2.81
N GLN A 48 -7.43 11.02 2.32
CA GLN A 48 -8.81 10.67 1.97
C GLN A 48 -9.42 9.65 2.94
N THR A 49 -8.62 8.69 3.40
CA THR A 49 -9.01 7.65 4.36
C THR A 49 -8.06 7.63 5.57
N PRO A 50 -8.00 8.75 6.33
CA PRO A 50 -7.02 8.91 7.41
C PRO A 50 -7.13 7.87 8.51
N ASN A 51 -8.33 7.44 8.91
CA ASN A 51 -8.51 6.45 9.98
C ASN A 51 -8.02 5.07 9.55
N THR A 52 -8.42 4.62 8.35
CA THR A 52 -8.02 3.33 7.79
C THR A 52 -6.51 3.27 7.60
N VAL A 53 -5.92 4.34 7.05
CA VAL A 53 -4.46 4.42 6.87
C VAL A 53 -3.74 4.50 8.21
N ALA A 54 -4.28 5.22 9.21
CA ALA A 54 -3.66 5.31 10.53
C ALA A 54 -3.68 3.95 11.24
N ASN A 55 -4.79 3.23 11.18
CA ASN A 55 -4.88 1.85 11.67
C ASN A 55 -3.78 0.97 11.05
N PHE A 56 -3.73 0.92 9.72
CA PHE A 56 -2.74 0.10 8.99
C PHE A 56 -1.29 0.50 9.34
N VAL A 57 -0.99 1.80 9.35
CA VAL A 57 0.36 2.32 9.64
C VAL A 57 0.77 2.03 11.08
N SER A 58 -0.12 2.24 12.05
CA SER A 58 0.19 1.97 13.47
C SER A 58 0.43 0.48 13.73
N LEU A 59 -0.29 -0.40 13.05
CA LEU A 59 -0.05 -1.84 13.09
C LEU A 59 1.31 -2.20 12.45
N ALA A 60 1.60 -1.67 11.27
CA ALA A 60 2.86 -1.91 10.56
C ALA A 60 4.09 -1.42 11.32
N GLU A 61 3.97 -0.29 12.04
CA GLU A 61 5.06 0.29 12.84
C GLU A 61 5.12 -0.26 14.29
N GLY A 62 4.12 -1.01 14.73
CA GLY A 62 4.04 -1.53 16.11
C GLY A 62 3.72 -0.44 17.14
N THR A 63 3.08 0.64 16.72
CA THR A 63 2.73 1.80 17.57
C THR A 63 1.26 1.82 18.00
N ASN A 64 0.47 0.84 17.56
CA ASN A 64 -0.93 0.73 17.91
C ASN A 64 -1.08 0.18 19.34
N ASN A 65 -1.69 0.99 20.24
CA ASN A 65 -1.90 0.63 21.64
C ASN A 65 -3.27 -0.02 21.92
N GLN A 66 -4.12 -0.16 20.90
CA GLN A 66 -5.45 -0.76 21.02
C GLN A 66 -5.43 -2.28 20.75
N VAL A 67 -4.31 -2.80 20.24
CA VAL A 67 -4.16 -4.23 19.94
C VAL A 67 -4.19 -5.09 21.19
N ASP A 68 -4.57 -6.34 21.05
CA ASP A 68 -4.40 -7.34 22.11
C ASP A 68 -2.95 -7.32 22.65
N SER A 69 -2.81 -7.54 23.95
CA SER A 69 -1.54 -7.40 24.66
C SER A 69 -0.39 -8.20 24.06
N ILE A 70 -0.71 -9.32 23.41
CA ILE A 70 0.29 -10.17 22.71
C ILE A 70 0.94 -9.49 21.50
N TYR A 71 0.32 -8.43 20.94
CA TYR A 71 0.81 -7.68 19.77
C TYR A 71 1.39 -6.32 20.13
N LEU A 72 1.29 -5.86 21.39
CA LEU A 72 1.83 -4.57 21.80
C LEU A 72 3.32 -4.41 21.48
N GLY A 73 3.67 -3.29 20.84
CA GLY A 73 5.04 -2.94 20.45
C GLY A 73 5.62 -3.80 19.32
N LYS A 74 4.84 -4.68 18.72
CA LYS A 74 5.28 -5.54 17.61
C LYS A 74 4.84 -4.97 16.27
N LYS A 75 5.68 -5.08 15.25
CA LYS A 75 5.31 -4.86 13.85
C LYS A 75 4.35 -5.97 13.44
N TYR A 76 3.07 -5.63 13.46
CA TYR A 76 1.99 -6.61 13.40
C TYR A 76 2.00 -7.51 12.17
N TYR A 77 2.37 -6.95 11.01
CA TYR A 77 2.32 -7.68 9.74
C TYR A 77 3.55 -8.53 9.44
N ASP A 78 4.66 -8.28 10.15
CA ASP A 78 5.92 -8.99 9.88
C ASP A 78 5.78 -10.49 10.24
N GLY A 79 6.08 -11.35 9.27
CA GLY A 79 5.97 -12.81 9.40
C GLY A 79 4.59 -13.39 9.13
N LEU A 80 3.55 -12.57 8.92
CA LEU A 80 2.22 -13.06 8.54
C LEU A 80 2.22 -13.62 7.11
N VAL A 81 1.18 -14.38 6.78
CA VAL A 81 1.02 -14.96 5.44
C VAL A 81 -0.18 -14.40 4.70
N PHE A 82 -0.16 -14.52 3.38
CA PHE A 82 -1.36 -14.37 2.56
C PHE A 82 -2.18 -15.64 2.69
N HIS A 83 -3.05 -15.68 3.69
CA HIS A 83 -3.82 -16.87 4.06
C HIS A 83 -4.92 -17.24 3.07
N ARG A 84 -5.33 -16.31 2.21
CA ARG A 84 -6.34 -16.54 1.17
C ARG A 84 -5.91 -15.87 -0.13
N VAL A 85 -5.75 -16.67 -1.18
CA VAL A 85 -5.40 -16.21 -2.53
C VAL A 85 -6.39 -16.81 -3.51
N ILE A 86 -7.05 -15.95 -4.29
CA ILE A 86 -7.97 -16.38 -5.36
C ILE A 86 -7.49 -15.76 -6.66
N THR A 87 -7.07 -16.62 -7.57
CA THR A 87 -6.62 -16.22 -8.91
C THR A 87 -7.68 -15.37 -9.60
N ASP A 88 -7.25 -14.34 -10.33
CA ASP A 88 -8.13 -13.39 -11.02
C ASP A 88 -9.12 -12.65 -10.09
N PHE A 89 -8.82 -12.58 -8.80
CA PHE A 89 -9.61 -11.82 -7.85
C PHE A 89 -8.74 -11.00 -6.91
N MET A 90 -8.10 -11.61 -5.91
CA MET A 90 -7.31 -10.89 -4.91
C MET A 90 -6.37 -11.80 -4.12
N ILE A 91 -5.40 -11.18 -3.46
CA ILE A 91 -4.63 -11.78 -2.37
C ILE A 91 -5.04 -11.12 -1.05
N GLN A 92 -5.26 -11.90 0.01
CA GLN A 92 -5.71 -11.43 1.33
C GLN A 92 -4.72 -11.87 2.41
N GLY A 93 -4.33 -10.92 3.26
CA GLY A 93 -3.43 -11.13 4.40
C GLY A 93 -3.86 -10.32 5.62
N GLY A 94 -2.96 -10.24 6.63
CA GLY A 94 -3.18 -9.44 7.83
C GLY A 94 -3.94 -10.16 8.95
N ASP A 95 -4.15 -11.47 8.84
CA ASP A 95 -4.67 -12.31 9.90
C ASP A 95 -3.53 -13.05 10.62
N PRO A 96 -3.29 -12.80 11.92
CA PRO A 96 -2.20 -13.44 12.66
C PRO A 96 -2.44 -14.92 12.91
N SER A 97 -3.69 -15.40 12.81
CA SER A 97 -4.04 -16.81 12.94
C SER A 97 -4.03 -17.57 11.61
N ALA A 98 -3.97 -16.87 10.49
CA ALA A 98 -4.07 -17.42 9.13
C ALA A 98 -5.35 -18.21 8.85
N THR A 99 -6.42 -18.05 9.64
CA THR A 99 -7.70 -18.77 9.51
C THR A 99 -8.77 -17.97 8.76
N GLY A 100 -8.55 -16.67 8.58
CA GLY A 100 -9.53 -15.72 8.07
C GLY A 100 -10.40 -15.08 9.18
N SER A 101 -10.26 -15.53 10.43
CA SER A 101 -11.05 -15.05 11.57
C SER A 101 -10.26 -14.24 12.59
N GLY A 102 -8.93 -14.22 12.48
CA GLY A 102 -8.05 -13.49 13.39
C GLY A 102 -8.01 -12.00 13.09
N GLY A 103 -7.57 -11.24 14.10
CA GLY A 103 -7.50 -9.79 14.01
C GLY A 103 -6.70 -9.16 15.15
N PRO A 104 -6.71 -7.83 15.27
CA PRO A 104 -5.89 -7.10 16.22
C PRO A 104 -6.48 -7.03 17.62
N GLY A 105 -7.68 -7.55 17.85
CA GLY A 105 -8.41 -7.48 19.14
C GLY A 105 -9.46 -6.38 19.20
N TYR A 106 -9.66 -5.64 18.11
CA TYR A 106 -10.69 -4.59 17.99
C TYR A 106 -11.25 -4.55 16.55
N ALA A 107 -12.35 -3.82 16.40
CA ALA A 107 -12.89 -3.46 15.08
C ALA A 107 -13.09 -1.94 15.00
N PHE A 108 -13.07 -1.39 13.76
CA PHE A 108 -13.33 0.02 13.50
C PHE A 108 -14.26 0.23 12.31
N GLU A 109 -14.79 1.44 12.21
CA GLU A 109 -15.80 1.82 11.23
C GLU A 109 -15.27 1.83 9.79
N ASP A 110 -16.20 1.68 8.84
CA ASP A 110 -15.92 1.84 7.42
C ASP A 110 -15.60 3.30 7.08
N GLU A 111 -14.71 3.50 6.11
CA GLU A 111 -14.31 4.81 5.62
C GLU A 111 -14.41 4.83 4.09
N PHE A 112 -15.64 4.97 3.59
CA PHE A 112 -15.95 4.96 2.17
C PHE A 112 -15.76 6.35 1.57
N VAL A 113 -15.04 6.42 0.45
CA VAL A 113 -14.84 7.62 -0.34
C VAL A 113 -15.29 7.36 -1.76
N GLU A 114 -16.18 8.22 -2.29
CA GLU A 114 -16.84 8.01 -3.58
C GLU A 114 -15.85 7.86 -4.74
N THR A 115 -14.72 8.57 -4.67
CA THR A 115 -13.66 8.54 -5.70
C THR A 115 -12.67 7.38 -5.56
N LEU A 116 -12.71 6.63 -4.45
CA LEU A 116 -11.87 5.47 -4.24
C LEU A 116 -12.67 4.20 -4.56
N LYS A 117 -12.33 3.58 -5.68
CA LYS A 117 -13.03 2.43 -6.25
C LYS A 117 -12.12 1.23 -6.43
N HIS A 118 -12.74 0.05 -6.50
CA HIS A 118 -12.04 -1.17 -6.90
C HIS A 118 -12.00 -1.29 -8.44
N ASP A 119 -11.41 -0.29 -9.08
CA ASP A 119 -11.47 -0.02 -10.53
C ASP A 119 -10.37 -0.70 -11.35
N GLY A 120 -9.56 -1.55 -10.73
CA GLY A 120 -8.47 -2.22 -11.43
C GLY A 120 -7.63 -3.13 -10.56
N PRO A 121 -6.50 -3.62 -11.10
CA PRO A 121 -5.52 -4.37 -10.34
C PRO A 121 -4.78 -3.46 -9.33
N GLY A 122 -4.33 -4.07 -8.23
CA GLY A 122 -3.49 -3.41 -7.24
C GLY A 122 -4.22 -2.49 -6.28
N ILE A 123 -5.54 -2.53 -6.19
CA ILE A 123 -6.30 -1.78 -5.18
C ILE A 123 -6.12 -2.43 -3.82
N LEU A 124 -5.67 -1.64 -2.84
CA LEU A 124 -5.54 -2.05 -1.44
C LEU A 124 -6.81 -1.65 -0.68
N SER A 125 -7.47 -2.62 -0.08
CA SER A 125 -8.74 -2.44 0.61
C SER A 125 -8.85 -3.29 1.87
N MET A 126 -9.68 -2.88 2.83
CA MET A 126 -9.91 -3.63 4.06
C MET A 126 -10.81 -4.84 3.83
N ALA A 127 -10.38 -6.00 4.31
CA ALA A 127 -11.28 -7.13 4.50
C ALA A 127 -12.09 -6.93 5.80
N ASN A 128 -13.37 -7.29 5.76
CA ASN A 128 -14.27 -7.19 6.90
C ASN A 128 -15.30 -8.33 6.89
N ALA A 129 -16.03 -8.50 7.98
CA ALA A 129 -17.12 -9.47 8.15
C ALA A 129 -18.52 -8.81 8.06
N GLY A 130 -18.61 -7.63 7.49
CA GLY A 130 -19.80 -6.81 7.36
C GLY A 130 -19.50 -5.35 7.74
N PRO A 131 -20.53 -4.48 7.77
CA PRO A 131 -20.33 -3.05 8.07
C PRO A 131 -19.62 -2.81 9.39
N ASN A 132 -18.63 -1.89 9.39
CA ASN A 132 -17.92 -1.43 10.58
C ASN A 132 -17.20 -2.55 11.37
N THR A 133 -16.69 -3.56 10.66
CA THR A 133 -15.94 -4.67 11.26
C THR A 133 -14.50 -4.76 10.72
N ASN A 134 -13.93 -3.63 10.31
CA ASN A 134 -12.55 -3.57 9.86
C ASN A 134 -11.59 -3.84 11.02
N GLY A 135 -10.51 -4.53 10.78
CA GLY A 135 -9.48 -4.82 11.79
C GLY A 135 -8.08 -4.68 11.20
N SER A 136 -7.35 -5.79 11.10
CA SER A 136 -6.01 -5.84 10.50
C SER A 136 -6.00 -6.47 9.11
N GLN A 137 -7.03 -7.21 8.72
CA GLN A 137 -7.04 -7.92 7.44
C GLN A 137 -7.25 -6.97 6.27
N PHE A 138 -6.50 -7.17 5.21
CA PHE A 138 -6.56 -6.40 3.96
C PHE A 138 -6.50 -7.34 2.76
N PHE A 139 -6.85 -6.82 1.59
CA PHE A 139 -6.63 -7.51 0.32
C PHE A 139 -6.07 -6.56 -0.74
N ILE A 140 -5.40 -7.14 -1.74
CA ILE A 140 -4.91 -6.45 -2.93
C ILE A 140 -5.50 -7.13 -4.15
N THR A 141 -6.12 -6.36 -5.04
CA THR A 141 -6.85 -6.90 -6.19
C THR A 141 -5.92 -7.32 -7.33
N HIS A 142 -6.31 -8.37 -8.07
CA HIS A 142 -5.70 -8.75 -9.35
C HIS A 142 -6.35 -8.05 -10.55
N LYS A 143 -7.61 -7.61 -10.42
CA LYS A 143 -8.40 -6.92 -11.44
C LYS A 143 -9.43 -6.00 -10.81
N GLU A 144 -10.25 -5.35 -11.63
CA GLU A 144 -11.41 -4.60 -11.16
C GLU A 144 -12.43 -5.50 -10.43
N THR A 145 -12.97 -4.99 -9.33
CA THR A 145 -13.94 -5.71 -8.50
C THR A 145 -15.04 -4.76 -8.01
N PRO A 146 -15.82 -4.14 -8.92
CA PRO A 146 -16.72 -3.03 -8.59
C PRO A 146 -17.84 -3.42 -7.63
N TRP A 147 -18.18 -4.70 -7.49
CA TRP A 147 -19.16 -5.20 -6.51
C TRP A 147 -18.73 -5.06 -5.05
N LEU A 148 -17.47 -4.70 -4.79
CA LEU A 148 -16.91 -4.42 -3.46
C LEU A 148 -17.01 -2.94 -3.08
N ASP A 149 -17.33 -2.04 -4.02
CA ASP A 149 -17.50 -0.62 -3.77
C ASP A 149 -18.61 -0.36 -2.74
N GLY A 150 -18.34 0.53 -1.78
CA GLY A 150 -19.24 0.83 -0.68
C GLY A 150 -19.45 -0.30 0.33
N LYS A 151 -18.63 -1.37 0.28
CA LYS A 151 -18.63 -2.48 1.23
C LYS A 151 -17.27 -2.69 1.89
N HIS A 152 -16.20 -2.30 1.22
CA HIS A 152 -14.82 -2.40 1.70
C HIS A 152 -14.11 -1.06 1.52
N SER A 153 -13.39 -0.62 2.56
CA SER A 153 -12.70 0.67 2.57
C SER A 153 -11.41 0.58 1.76
N VAL A 154 -11.38 1.23 0.59
CA VAL A 154 -10.17 1.37 -0.21
C VAL A 154 -9.25 2.40 0.44
N PHE A 155 -7.98 2.05 0.68
CA PHE A 155 -7.04 2.94 1.34
C PHE A 155 -5.65 3.00 0.70
N GLY A 156 -5.49 2.44 -0.49
CA GLY A 156 -4.24 2.53 -1.24
C GLY A 156 -4.27 1.82 -2.58
N LYS A 157 -3.15 1.96 -3.30
CA LYS A 157 -2.95 1.33 -4.62
C LYS A 157 -1.49 0.95 -4.83
N VAL A 158 -1.25 -0.17 -5.49
CA VAL A 158 0.09 -0.61 -5.92
C VAL A 158 0.66 0.40 -6.93
N VAL A 159 1.85 0.91 -6.64
CA VAL A 159 2.62 1.78 -7.54
C VAL A 159 3.84 1.07 -8.13
N SER A 160 4.24 -0.03 -7.52
CA SER A 160 5.31 -0.91 -8.03
C SER A 160 5.11 -2.33 -7.50
N GLY A 161 5.43 -3.33 -8.30
CA GLY A 161 5.38 -4.73 -7.89
C GLY A 161 4.06 -5.45 -8.19
N GLN A 162 3.20 -4.96 -9.11
CA GLN A 162 1.97 -5.69 -9.48
C GLN A 162 2.26 -7.13 -9.92
N LYS A 163 3.33 -7.37 -10.67
CA LYS A 163 3.74 -8.73 -11.04
C LYS A 163 4.07 -9.63 -9.84
N VAL A 164 4.52 -9.04 -8.74
CA VAL A 164 4.72 -9.77 -7.48
C VAL A 164 3.37 -10.12 -6.87
N VAL A 165 2.41 -9.16 -6.81
CA VAL A 165 1.02 -9.44 -6.37
C VAL A 165 0.44 -10.62 -7.14
N ASP A 166 0.58 -10.61 -8.48
CA ASP A 166 0.04 -11.65 -9.37
C ASP A 166 0.74 -13.01 -9.20
N SER A 167 1.95 -13.03 -8.62
CA SER A 167 2.74 -14.25 -8.38
C SER A 167 2.57 -14.83 -6.97
N ILE A 168 1.95 -14.10 -6.05
CA ILE A 168 1.70 -14.56 -4.67
C ILE A 168 0.77 -15.78 -4.69
N GLN A 169 1.16 -16.77 -3.90
CA GLN A 169 0.39 -17.98 -3.66
C GLN A 169 -0.08 -18.04 -2.20
N GLN A 170 -1.08 -18.83 -1.93
CA GLN A 170 -1.57 -19.04 -0.56
C GLN A 170 -0.44 -19.53 0.34
N ASN A 171 -0.34 -18.92 1.53
CA ASN A 171 0.73 -19.11 2.52
C ASN A 171 2.09 -18.51 2.17
N ASP A 172 2.22 -17.74 1.08
CA ASP A 172 3.40 -16.92 0.88
C ASP A 172 3.51 -15.87 2.00
N THR A 173 4.74 -15.54 2.39
CA THR A 173 5.02 -14.79 3.60
C THR A 173 5.24 -13.31 3.33
N ILE A 174 4.64 -12.46 4.16
CA ILE A 174 4.98 -11.06 4.35
C ILE A 174 6.20 -11.02 5.28
N VAL A 175 7.40 -10.86 4.74
CA VAL A 175 8.63 -10.83 5.53
C VAL A 175 8.67 -9.58 6.40
N SER A 176 8.31 -8.43 5.83
CA SER A 176 8.19 -7.17 6.58
C SER A 176 7.32 -6.16 5.84
N VAL A 177 6.75 -5.22 6.61
CA VAL A 177 6.07 -4.03 6.07
C VAL A 177 6.76 -2.77 6.57
N ASN A 178 7.30 -1.96 5.65
CA ASN A 178 7.97 -0.71 5.98
C ASN A 178 7.16 0.49 5.51
N ILE A 179 7.01 1.50 6.36
CA ILE A 179 6.29 2.74 6.02
C ILE A 179 7.27 3.80 5.53
N ILE A 180 7.07 4.29 4.30
CA ILE A 180 7.90 5.29 3.65
C ILE A 180 7.15 6.61 3.55
N ARG A 181 7.76 7.68 4.09
CA ARG A 181 7.18 9.04 4.11
C ARG A 181 7.98 9.98 3.22
N LYS A 182 7.42 10.39 2.08
CA LYS A 182 8.02 11.31 1.12
C LYS A 182 7.34 12.68 1.17
N GLY A 183 8.11 13.73 1.40
CA GLY A 183 7.61 15.11 1.48
C GLY A 183 7.02 15.49 2.84
N SER A 184 6.76 16.78 3.04
CA SER A 184 6.43 17.35 4.35
C SER A 184 5.08 16.89 4.89
N LYS A 185 4.06 16.75 4.05
CA LYS A 185 2.72 16.28 4.47
C LYS A 185 2.79 14.86 5.02
N ALA A 186 3.38 13.92 4.27
CA ALA A 186 3.51 12.53 4.70
C ALA A 186 4.36 12.38 5.98
N ARG A 187 5.42 13.20 6.16
CA ARG A 187 6.23 13.19 7.38
C ARG A 187 5.46 13.69 8.61
N LYS A 188 4.45 14.55 8.43
CA LYS A 188 3.58 15.05 9.50
C LYS A 188 2.46 14.09 9.87
N PHE A 189 2.16 13.12 9.01
CA PHE A 189 1.15 12.11 9.32
C PHE A 189 1.62 11.22 10.46
N LYS A 190 0.90 11.26 11.58
CA LYS A 190 1.15 10.51 12.80
C LYS A 190 -0.03 9.60 13.07
N ALA A 191 0.15 8.31 12.84
CA ALA A 191 -0.92 7.32 12.96
C ALA A 191 -1.50 7.29 14.39
N ASP A 192 -0.64 7.39 15.42
CA ASP A 192 -0.97 7.45 16.83
C ASP A 192 -1.75 8.71 17.27
N LYS A 193 -1.94 9.68 16.37
CA LYS A 193 -2.75 10.90 16.61
C LYS A 193 -4.10 10.86 15.90
N VAL A 194 -4.31 9.90 15.02
CA VAL A 194 -5.51 9.78 14.19
C VAL A 194 -6.36 8.59 14.67
N PHE A 195 -5.70 7.48 14.99
CA PHE A 195 -6.34 6.22 15.39
C PHE A 195 -6.04 5.85 16.84
#